data_00b895cc230a4745930ffe3563145240
#
_entry.id   00b895cc230a4745930ffe3563145240
#
_cell.length_a   1.000
_cell.length_b   1.000
_cell.length_c   1.000
_cell.angle_alpha   90.00
_cell.angle_beta   90.00
_cell.angle_gamma   90.00
#
_symmetry.space_group_name_H-M   'P 1'
#
loop_
_entity.id
_entity.type
_entity.pdbx_description
1 polymer ?
#
loop_
_entity_poly.entity_id
_entity_poly.type
_entity_poly.pdbx_seq_one_letter_code
_entity_poly.pdbx_strand_id
1 'polypeptide(L)'
;MTESLTMAALYGKLSKIGLKKDYVRKNGLPSWWDDELNDKPVAVLEGAGYIAKNLNLDLSSLLTPQEKVKFNRPPHTKFKQHNSQNNQHPHLAQALASRFAELIYLGVEVNYTPLPKDAKTIREDILSHWPKVDLTSLLDYCWSQGIAVGYFDHFPNKTKKFAGLIQWYSTCPVIILSSKYQQSARLAFNLAHELGHLALAHLNNGVLVDEEITFDNDREEKEANQFATELLLGDCDNCLGDRKFPNTEKFSIYVQEHFISHHPDIDIGAIILNYGWHNNYFALAMATLKVLEPNPNGNKIINEYLANKLDWDKFDDETYEYLEKVLGV
;
A
#
# COMPACT_ATOMS: atom_id res chain seq x y z
N MET A 1 37.22 24.58 10.30
CA MET A 1 37.26 23.85 8.99
C MET A 1 35.85 23.48 8.66
N THR A 2 35.24 24.10 7.66
CA THR A 2 33.95 23.69 7.14
C THR A 2 34.18 22.32 6.48
N GLU A 3 33.60 21.25 7.05
CA GLU A 3 33.60 19.95 6.40
C GLU A 3 33.02 20.14 4.97
N SER A 4 33.78 19.74 3.96
CA SER A 4 33.30 19.81 2.57
C SER A 4 32.12 18.87 2.43
N LEU A 5 31.04 19.35 1.83
CA LEU A 5 29.88 18.54 1.49
C LEU A 5 30.28 17.47 0.49
N THR A 6 30.19 16.19 0.88
CA THR A 6 30.49 15.03 0.02
C THR A 6 29.36 14.03 0.08
N MET A 7 29.20 13.21 -0.97
CA MET A 7 28.21 12.12 -0.96
C MET A 7 28.47 11.10 0.15
N ALA A 8 29.73 10.88 0.52
CA ALA A 8 30.08 10.01 1.64
C ALA A 8 29.51 10.51 2.97
N ALA A 9 29.57 11.83 3.22
CA ALA A 9 28.98 12.45 4.40
C ALA A 9 27.45 12.32 4.40
N LEU A 10 26.79 12.53 3.25
CA LEU A 10 25.34 12.35 3.08
C LEU A 10 24.92 10.88 3.33
N TYR A 11 25.61 9.91 2.73
CA TYR A 11 25.34 8.48 2.98
C TYR A 11 25.53 8.11 4.44
N GLY A 12 26.51 8.69 5.13
CA GLY A 12 26.73 8.51 6.56
C GLY A 12 25.56 8.98 7.41
N LYS A 13 24.97 10.14 7.07
CA LYS A 13 23.77 10.69 7.74
C LYS A 13 22.54 9.81 7.45
N LEU A 14 22.31 9.44 6.20
CA LEU A 14 21.18 8.65 5.75
C LEU A 14 21.17 7.22 6.34
N SER A 15 22.37 6.61 6.50
CA SER A 15 22.51 5.30 7.13
C SER A 15 22.00 5.28 8.58
N LYS A 16 22.11 6.39 9.32
CA LYS A 16 21.63 6.51 10.70
C LYS A 16 20.10 6.45 10.82
N ILE A 17 19.38 6.74 9.74
CA ILE A 17 17.91 6.66 9.67
C ILE A 17 17.43 5.44 8.88
N GLY A 18 18.29 4.46 8.61
CA GLY A 18 17.93 3.21 7.93
C GLY A 18 18.10 3.22 6.41
N LEU A 19 18.49 4.35 5.80
CA LEU A 19 18.72 4.49 4.35
C LEU A 19 20.19 4.19 4.01
N LYS A 20 20.51 2.94 3.70
CA LYS A 20 21.87 2.52 3.33
C LYS A 20 22.24 3.01 1.94
N LYS A 21 23.56 3.16 1.68
CA LYS A 21 24.13 3.66 0.42
C LYS A 21 23.52 3.00 -0.83
N ASP A 22 23.45 1.65 -0.86
CA ASP A 22 22.93 0.93 -2.03
C ASP A 22 21.46 1.25 -2.31
N TYR A 23 20.65 1.38 -1.22
CA TYR A 23 19.26 1.77 -1.36
C TYR A 23 19.13 3.21 -1.86
N VAL A 24 19.91 4.14 -1.30
CA VAL A 24 19.92 5.56 -1.72
C VAL A 24 20.35 5.70 -3.17
N ARG A 25 21.41 5.00 -3.58
CA ARG A 25 21.85 5.00 -4.99
C ARG A 25 20.77 4.50 -5.93
N LYS A 26 20.13 3.41 -5.54
CA LYS A 26 19.10 2.77 -6.37
C LYS A 26 17.80 3.58 -6.44
N ASN A 27 17.37 4.24 -5.36
CA ASN A 27 16.02 4.81 -5.24
C ASN A 27 16.01 6.32 -4.99
N GLY A 28 17.14 6.92 -4.64
CA GLY A 28 17.25 8.35 -4.33
C GLY A 28 17.96 9.15 -5.42
N LEU A 29 18.81 8.51 -6.22
CA LEU A 29 19.58 9.17 -7.28
C LEU A 29 19.06 8.72 -8.66
N PRO A 30 19.17 9.58 -9.69
CA PRO A 30 18.90 9.20 -11.08
C PRO A 30 19.82 8.07 -11.57
N SER A 31 19.40 7.33 -12.62
CA SER A 31 20.19 6.22 -13.18
C SER A 31 21.52 6.67 -13.77
N TRP A 32 21.58 7.89 -14.30
CA TRP A 32 22.78 8.49 -14.88
C TRP A 32 23.82 8.95 -13.86
N TRP A 33 23.50 8.90 -12.53
CA TRP A 33 24.45 9.35 -11.50
C TRP A 33 25.71 8.52 -11.47
N ASP A 34 26.87 9.17 -11.71
CA ASP A 34 28.19 8.55 -11.68
C ASP A 34 28.93 8.83 -10.35
N ASP A 35 29.76 7.88 -9.92
CA ASP A 35 30.58 8.02 -8.71
C ASP A 35 31.65 9.13 -8.82
N GLU A 36 32.05 9.54 -10.05
CA GLU A 36 32.92 10.69 -10.25
C GLU A 36 32.32 12.03 -9.79
N LEU A 37 31.00 12.08 -9.60
CA LEU A 37 30.26 13.24 -9.10
C LEU A 37 30.31 13.37 -7.58
N ASN A 38 30.66 12.31 -6.87
CA ASN A 38 30.51 12.21 -5.40
C ASN A 38 31.33 13.22 -4.60
N ASP A 39 32.40 13.76 -5.16
CA ASP A 39 33.30 14.73 -4.51
C ASP A 39 33.25 16.12 -5.15
N LYS A 40 32.35 16.34 -6.15
CA LYS A 40 32.13 17.64 -6.79
C LYS A 40 31.06 18.42 -6.05
N PRO A 41 31.35 19.54 -5.36
CA PRO A 41 30.40 20.19 -4.46
C PRO A 41 29.05 20.56 -5.09
N VAL A 42 29.05 21.01 -6.35
CA VAL A 42 27.82 21.37 -7.07
C VAL A 42 26.97 20.12 -7.34
N ALA A 43 27.61 19.07 -7.85
CA ALA A 43 26.93 17.78 -8.10
C ALA A 43 26.40 17.15 -6.80
N VAL A 44 27.17 17.24 -5.70
CA VAL A 44 26.71 16.71 -4.39
C VAL A 44 25.46 17.46 -3.89
N LEU A 45 25.38 18.79 -4.11
CA LEU A 45 24.19 19.56 -3.76
C LEU A 45 22.98 19.16 -4.61
N GLU A 46 23.18 18.95 -5.90
CA GLU A 46 22.17 18.45 -6.83
C GLU A 46 21.70 17.04 -6.44
N GLY A 47 22.64 16.12 -6.18
CA GLY A 47 22.35 14.77 -5.68
C GLY A 47 21.60 14.76 -4.36
N ALA A 48 21.91 15.68 -3.45
CA ALA A 48 21.13 15.87 -2.22
C ALA A 48 19.68 16.28 -2.53
N GLY A 49 19.46 17.12 -3.54
CA GLY A 49 18.14 17.50 -4.03
C GLY A 49 17.33 16.30 -4.52
N TYR A 50 17.92 15.45 -5.39
CA TYR A 50 17.29 14.22 -5.87
C TYR A 50 16.96 13.26 -4.72
N ILE A 51 17.91 13.03 -3.81
CA ILE A 51 17.70 12.16 -2.64
C ILE A 51 16.56 12.69 -1.76
N ALA A 52 16.54 13.99 -1.49
CA ALA A 52 15.49 14.58 -0.67
C ALA A 52 14.12 14.47 -1.34
N LYS A 53 14.03 14.77 -2.64
CA LYS A 53 12.80 14.65 -3.45
C LYS A 53 12.29 13.22 -3.48
N ASN A 54 13.13 12.25 -3.85
CA ASN A 54 12.70 10.87 -4.08
C ASN A 54 12.44 10.08 -2.79
N LEU A 55 13.16 10.41 -1.69
CA LEU A 55 13.02 9.71 -0.41
C LEU A 55 12.22 10.48 0.65
N ASN A 56 11.54 11.55 0.23
CA ASN A 56 10.67 12.37 1.08
C ASN A 56 11.39 12.96 2.30
N LEU A 57 12.58 13.53 2.09
CA LEU A 57 13.40 14.10 3.13
C LEU A 57 13.38 15.63 3.08
N ASP A 58 13.51 16.25 4.25
CA ASP A 58 13.77 17.68 4.35
C ASP A 58 15.21 17.99 3.92
N LEU A 59 15.35 18.71 2.80
CA LEU A 59 16.64 19.02 2.19
C LEU A 59 17.54 19.83 3.13
N SER A 60 16.97 20.77 3.90
CA SER A 60 17.73 21.59 4.82
C SER A 60 18.38 20.73 5.92
N SER A 61 17.62 19.81 6.50
CA SER A 61 18.15 18.87 7.51
C SER A 61 19.19 17.91 6.94
N LEU A 62 19.06 17.53 5.65
CA LEU A 62 20.03 16.68 4.97
C LEU A 62 21.37 17.40 4.78
N LEU A 63 21.34 18.67 4.38
CA LEU A 63 22.54 19.49 4.08
C LEU A 63 23.24 20.04 5.33
N THR A 64 22.51 20.25 6.44
CA THR A 64 23.08 20.83 7.67
C THR A 64 23.87 19.75 8.46
N PRO A 65 25.22 19.86 8.61
CA PRO A 65 26.07 18.77 9.12
C PRO A 65 25.66 18.22 10.50
N GLN A 66 25.29 19.09 11.43
CA GLN A 66 24.96 18.75 12.81
C GLN A 66 23.50 18.35 13.01
N GLU A 67 22.65 18.50 12.01
CA GLU A 67 21.23 18.23 12.11
C GLU A 67 20.91 16.78 11.79
N LYS A 68 19.96 16.19 12.53
CA LYS A 68 19.41 14.87 12.19
C LYS A 68 18.52 15.01 10.96
N VAL A 69 18.65 14.10 10.00
CA VAL A 69 17.80 14.05 8.82
C VAL A 69 16.34 13.88 9.24
N LYS A 70 15.47 14.68 8.68
CA LYS A 70 14.02 14.69 8.90
C LYS A 70 13.31 14.22 7.64
N PHE A 71 12.18 13.54 7.83
CA PHE A 71 11.25 13.27 6.74
C PHE A 71 10.26 14.43 6.61
N ASN A 72 9.86 14.75 5.37
CA ASN A 72 8.69 15.58 5.13
C ASN A 72 7.46 14.83 5.61
N ARG A 73 6.67 15.43 6.48
CA ARG A 73 5.48 14.82 7.05
C ARG A 73 4.25 15.62 6.69
N PRO A 74 3.17 14.97 6.28
CA PRO A 74 1.87 15.61 6.25
C PRO A 74 1.49 16.12 7.65
N PRO A 75 0.80 17.26 7.74
CA PRO A 75 0.54 17.93 9.03
C PRO A 75 -0.32 17.11 10.00
N HIS A 76 -1.11 16.17 9.50
CA HIS A 76 -1.98 15.32 10.31
C HIS A 76 -1.75 13.86 9.95
N THR A 77 -1.04 13.13 10.83
CA THR A 77 -0.82 11.68 10.66
C THR A 77 -1.42 10.93 11.82
N LYS A 78 -2.37 10.03 11.54
CA LYS A 78 -2.97 9.10 12.50
C LYS A 78 -2.33 7.74 12.28
N PHE A 79 -1.54 7.27 13.26
CA PHE A 79 -1.02 5.90 13.26
C PHE A 79 -1.95 5.01 14.06
N LYS A 80 -2.41 3.95 13.45
CA LYS A 80 -3.02 2.82 14.12
C LYS A 80 -1.92 1.84 14.49
N GLN A 81 -1.33 2.02 15.70
CA GLN A 81 -0.20 1.22 16.17
C GLN A 81 -0.67 0.06 17.03
N HIS A 82 -0.23 -1.14 16.66
CA HIS A 82 0.01 -2.18 17.63
C HIS A 82 1.34 -1.93 18.37
N ASN A 83 1.32 -2.09 19.69
CA ASN A 83 2.45 -1.91 20.63
C ASN A 83 3.69 -2.73 20.24
N SER A 84 4.40 -2.39 19.18
CA SER A 84 5.70 -2.94 18.88
C SER A 84 6.78 -1.99 19.36
N GLN A 85 7.26 -2.21 20.59
CA GLN A 85 8.37 -1.47 21.22
C GLN A 85 9.71 -1.56 20.47
N ASN A 86 9.78 -2.25 19.32
CA ASN A 86 11.01 -2.54 18.59
C ASN A 86 11.16 -1.87 17.22
N ASN A 87 10.32 -0.92 16.84
CA ASN A 87 10.47 -0.22 15.56
C ASN A 87 11.51 0.89 15.66
N GLN A 88 12.73 0.65 15.15
CA GLN A 88 13.79 1.66 15.11
C GLN A 88 13.45 2.84 14.18
N HIS A 89 12.59 2.66 13.16
CA HIS A 89 12.23 3.68 12.18
C HIS A 89 10.77 3.55 11.69
N PRO A 90 9.76 3.76 12.55
CA PRO A 90 8.34 3.59 12.15
C PRO A 90 7.91 4.58 11.05
N HIS A 91 8.59 5.72 10.96
CA HIS A 91 8.26 6.78 10.02
C HIS A 91 8.90 6.62 8.62
N LEU A 92 9.85 5.70 8.45
CA LEU A 92 10.54 5.52 7.18
C LEU A 92 9.60 4.95 6.10
N ALA A 93 8.89 3.87 6.42
CA ALA A 93 7.93 3.27 5.49
C ALA A 93 6.84 4.26 5.07
N GLN A 94 6.27 4.95 6.04
CA GLN A 94 5.27 5.99 5.79
C GLN A 94 5.81 7.09 4.87
N ALA A 95 7.00 7.63 5.16
CA ALA A 95 7.55 8.74 4.39
C ALA A 95 7.76 8.37 2.91
N LEU A 96 8.29 7.15 2.65
CA LEU A 96 8.48 6.66 1.29
C LEU A 96 7.14 6.44 0.57
N ALA A 97 6.18 5.83 1.25
CA ALA A 97 4.85 5.63 0.68
C ALA A 97 4.10 6.95 0.48
N SER A 98 4.24 7.92 1.39
CA SER A 98 3.67 9.26 1.22
C SER A 98 4.24 9.99 0.00
N ARG A 99 5.54 9.81 -0.30
CA ARG A 99 6.10 10.36 -1.54
C ARG A 99 5.49 9.72 -2.78
N PHE A 100 5.33 8.40 -2.76
CA PHE A 100 4.68 7.70 -3.86
C PHE A 100 3.22 8.15 -4.03
N ALA A 101 2.48 8.29 -2.92
CA ALA A 101 1.10 8.80 -2.95
C ALA A 101 1.02 10.24 -3.51
N GLU A 102 2.00 11.10 -3.17
CA GLU A 102 2.08 12.45 -3.73
C GLU A 102 2.28 12.41 -5.25
N LEU A 103 3.16 11.56 -5.75
CA LEU A 103 3.39 11.41 -7.19
C LEU A 103 2.15 10.90 -7.92
N ILE A 104 1.44 9.92 -7.33
CA ILE A 104 0.16 9.47 -7.88
C ILE A 104 -0.80 10.66 -8.00
N TYR A 105 -0.99 11.42 -6.91
CA TYR A 105 -1.89 12.59 -6.92
C TYR A 105 -1.52 13.61 -8.01
N LEU A 106 -0.24 13.88 -8.22
CA LEU A 106 0.21 14.80 -9.25
C LEU A 106 -0.03 14.28 -10.68
N GLY A 107 0.01 12.97 -10.86
CA GLY A 107 -0.16 12.32 -12.16
C GLY A 107 -1.61 11.97 -12.53
N VAL A 108 -2.58 12.11 -11.63
CA VAL A 108 -3.96 11.75 -11.93
C VAL A 108 -4.89 12.98 -11.95
N GLU A 109 -5.98 12.86 -12.69
CA GLU A 109 -7.09 13.81 -12.67
C GLU A 109 -8.35 13.07 -12.25
N VAL A 110 -8.63 13.10 -10.96
CA VAL A 110 -9.79 12.42 -10.39
C VAL A 110 -10.60 13.36 -9.50
N ASN A 111 -11.92 13.16 -9.50
CA ASN A 111 -12.85 13.89 -8.64
C ASN A 111 -13.47 12.89 -7.68
N TYR A 112 -13.14 13.00 -6.41
CA TYR A 112 -13.65 12.10 -5.39
C TYR A 112 -15.14 12.30 -5.16
N THR A 113 -15.87 11.20 -5.20
CA THR A 113 -17.27 11.11 -4.79
C THR A 113 -17.33 10.40 -3.43
N PRO A 114 -17.94 11.02 -2.39
CA PRO A 114 -18.06 10.39 -1.08
C PRO A 114 -18.74 9.03 -1.16
N LEU A 115 -18.11 8.03 -0.52
CA LEU A 115 -18.61 6.68 -0.53
C LEU A 115 -19.89 6.52 0.31
N PRO A 116 -20.82 5.63 -0.11
CA PRO A 116 -21.87 5.14 0.76
C PRO A 116 -21.27 4.53 2.05
N LYS A 117 -21.93 4.78 3.19
CA LYS A 117 -21.49 4.20 4.48
C LYS A 117 -21.85 2.72 4.63
N ASP A 118 -22.74 2.24 3.82
CA ASP A 118 -23.21 0.86 3.80
C ASP A 118 -22.44 0.06 2.74
N ALA A 119 -21.73 -0.96 3.18
CA ALA A 119 -20.93 -1.82 2.32
C ALA A 119 -21.76 -2.58 1.27
N LYS A 120 -23.02 -2.90 1.61
CA LYS A 120 -23.94 -3.60 0.69
C LYS A 120 -24.29 -2.74 -0.51
N THR A 121 -24.53 -1.44 -0.30
CA THR A 121 -24.77 -0.50 -1.39
C THR A 121 -23.62 -0.45 -2.37
N ILE A 122 -22.38 -0.44 -1.87
CA ILE A 122 -21.17 -0.48 -2.74
C ILE A 122 -21.09 -1.83 -3.46
N ARG A 123 -21.35 -2.93 -2.75
CA ARG A 123 -21.35 -4.27 -3.36
C ARG A 123 -22.37 -4.37 -4.48
N GLU A 124 -23.59 -3.91 -4.29
CA GLU A 124 -24.64 -3.91 -5.30
C GLU A 124 -24.24 -3.09 -6.54
N ASP A 125 -23.62 -1.93 -6.34
CA ASP A 125 -23.10 -1.11 -7.42
C ASP A 125 -22.01 -1.85 -8.22
N ILE A 126 -21.04 -2.46 -7.54
CA ILE A 126 -19.99 -3.27 -8.20
C ILE A 126 -20.62 -4.42 -8.97
N LEU A 127 -21.53 -5.19 -8.38
CA LEU A 127 -22.17 -6.35 -9.01
C LEU A 127 -23.10 -5.98 -10.18
N SER A 128 -23.51 -4.71 -10.31
CA SER A 128 -24.25 -4.24 -11.48
C SER A 128 -23.37 -4.18 -12.74
N HIS A 129 -22.04 -4.16 -12.59
CA HIS A 129 -21.06 -4.03 -13.68
C HIS A 129 -20.11 -5.23 -13.77
N TRP A 130 -19.91 -5.95 -12.65
CA TRP A 130 -18.96 -7.04 -12.51
C TRP A 130 -19.63 -8.31 -11.98
N PRO A 131 -19.21 -9.50 -12.41
CA PRO A 131 -19.84 -10.75 -11.97
C PRO A 131 -19.58 -11.09 -10.50
N LYS A 132 -18.53 -10.52 -9.89
CA LYS A 132 -18.15 -10.73 -8.49
C LYS A 132 -17.38 -9.55 -7.93
N VAL A 133 -17.30 -9.47 -6.60
CA VAL A 133 -16.42 -8.52 -5.92
C VAL A 133 -15.06 -9.17 -5.68
N ASP A 134 -14.05 -8.69 -6.41
CA ASP A 134 -12.65 -9.12 -6.32
C ASP A 134 -11.69 -7.92 -6.42
N LEU A 135 -10.39 -8.17 -6.49
CA LEU A 135 -9.39 -7.08 -6.57
C LEU A 135 -9.63 -6.16 -7.78
N THR A 136 -9.93 -6.72 -8.94
CA THR A 136 -10.10 -5.95 -10.19
C THR A 136 -11.34 -5.10 -10.15
N SER A 137 -12.47 -5.65 -9.72
CA SER A 137 -13.73 -4.90 -9.59
C SER A 137 -13.66 -3.82 -8.52
N LEU A 138 -12.93 -4.06 -7.42
CA LEU A 138 -12.66 -3.03 -6.41
C LEU A 138 -11.78 -1.90 -6.94
N LEU A 139 -10.75 -2.20 -7.73
CA LEU A 139 -9.93 -1.17 -8.37
C LEU A 139 -10.76 -0.32 -9.31
N ASP A 140 -11.57 -0.95 -10.16
CA ASP A 140 -12.46 -0.23 -11.08
C ASP A 140 -13.42 0.69 -10.33
N TYR A 141 -14.03 0.18 -9.27
CA TYR A 141 -14.89 0.97 -8.39
C TYR A 141 -14.15 2.15 -7.76
N CYS A 142 -12.96 1.93 -7.17
CA CYS A 142 -12.16 3.00 -6.57
C CYS A 142 -11.92 4.14 -7.58
N TRP A 143 -11.45 3.80 -8.77
CA TRP A 143 -11.16 4.79 -9.81
C TRP A 143 -12.42 5.51 -10.30
N SER A 144 -13.56 4.84 -10.38
CA SER A 144 -14.84 5.46 -10.73
C SER A 144 -15.31 6.49 -9.67
N GLN A 145 -14.96 6.25 -8.40
CA GLN A 145 -15.26 7.15 -7.28
C GLN A 145 -14.17 8.21 -7.04
N GLY A 146 -13.14 8.28 -7.89
CA GLY A 146 -12.05 9.25 -7.74
C GLY A 146 -11.09 8.93 -6.60
N ILE A 147 -10.92 7.65 -6.27
CA ILE A 147 -9.96 7.14 -5.30
C ILE A 147 -8.79 6.53 -6.07
N ALA A 148 -7.60 7.12 -5.97
CA ALA A 148 -6.42 6.56 -6.58
C ALA A 148 -5.82 5.46 -5.72
N VAL A 149 -5.42 4.34 -6.35
CA VAL A 149 -4.86 3.18 -5.65
C VAL A 149 -3.52 2.79 -6.25
N GLY A 150 -2.52 2.58 -5.41
CA GLY A 150 -1.19 2.10 -5.80
C GLY A 150 -0.67 1.02 -4.85
N TYR A 151 0.30 0.24 -5.32
CA TYR A 151 1.02 -0.72 -4.50
C TYR A 151 2.49 -0.34 -4.38
N PHE A 152 3.01 -0.31 -3.15
CA PHE A 152 4.39 0.08 -2.88
C PHE A 152 5.10 -0.97 -2.02
N ASP A 153 6.25 -1.46 -2.51
CA ASP A 153 7.09 -2.41 -1.76
C ASP A 153 8.59 -2.10 -1.82
N HIS A 154 8.95 -0.95 -2.37
CA HIS A 154 10.33 -0.49 -2.50
C HIS A 154 10.87 0.09 -1.18
N PHE A 155 10.93 -0.77 -0.14
CA PHE A 155 11.46 -0.39 1.16
C PHE A 155 12.90 -0.86 1.36
N PRO A 156 13.70 -0.15 2.18
CA PRO A 156 14.98 -0.67 2.66
C PRO A 156 14.81 -2.00 3.39
N ASN A 157 15.83 -2.85 3.32
CA ASN A 157 15.82 -4.13 4.03
C ASN A 157 15.53 -3.93 5.52
N LYS A 158 14.71 -4.82 6.10
CA LYS A 158 14.26 -4.80 7.51
C LYS A 158 13.31 -3.66 7.88
N THR A 159 12.84 -2.87 6.92
CA THR A 159 11.76 -1.91 7.19
C THR A 159 10.46 -2.67 7.44
N LYS A 160 9.75 -2.36 8.52
CA LYS A 160 8.42 -2.90 8.77
C LYS A 160 7.47 -2.30 7.73
N LYS A 161 6.80 -3.15 6.97
CA LYS A 161 5.76 -2.75 6.02
C LYS A 161 4.47 -2.48 6.78
N PHE A 162 3.56 -1.77 6.16
CA PHE A 162 2.18 -1.56 6.60
C PHE A 162 1.23 -2.38 5.70
N ALA A 163 -0.03 -2.51 6.08
CA ALA A 163 -1.05 -3.18 5.26
C ALA A 163 -1.67 -2.19 4.26
N GLY A 164 -2.02 -1.00 4.74
CA GLY A 164 -2.55 0.09 3.97
C GLY A 164 -2.15 1.46 4.51
N LEU A 165 -2.23 2.45 3.62
CA LEU A 165 -2.04 3.86 3.93
C LEU A 165 -3.04 4.65 3.11
N ILE A 166 -3.85 5.47 3.79
CA ILE A 166 -4.72 6.45 3.15
C ILE A 166 -4.11 7.82 3.35
N GLN A 167 -3.94 8.58 2.28
CA GLN A 167 -3.47 9.96 2.34
C GLN A 167 -4.37 10.87 1.51
N TRP A 168 -4.82 11.95 2.14
CA TRP A 168 -5.60 12.98 1.47
C TRP A 168 -4.71 14.06 0.88
N TYR A 169 -4.95 14.37 -0.39
CA TYR A 169 -4.39 15.52 -1.10
C TYR A 169 -5.55 16.41 -1.55
N SER A 170 -5.75 17.53 -0.83
CA SER A 170 -6.94 18.38 -1.02
C SER A 170 -8.22 17.55 -0.82
N THR A 171 -8.94 17.28 -1.90
CA THR A 171 -10.19 16.49 -1.90
C THR A 171 -9.99 15.08 -2.48
N CYS A 172 -8.78 14.68 -2.84
CA CYS A 172 -8.49 13.39 -3.47
C CYS A 172 -7.85 12.44 -2.45
N PRO A 173 -8.47 11.30 -2.11
CA PRO A 173 -7.84 10.24 -1.32
C PRO A 173 -6.98 9.35 -2.21
N VAL A 174 -5.78 9.05 -1.74
CA VAL A 174 -4.87 8.08 -2.35
C VAL A 174 -4.65 6.94 -1.38
N ILE A 175 -4.89 5.72 -1.82
CA ILE A 175 -4.67 4.50 -1.04
C ILE A 175 -3.38 3.83 -1.54
N ILE A 176 -2.44 3.57 -0.64
CA ILE A 176 -1.24 2.80 -0.93
C ILE A 176 -1.30 1.49 -0.16
N LEU A 177 -1.35 0.39 -0.90
CA LEU A 177 -1.25 -0.95 -0.32
C LEU A 177 0.20 -1.41 -0.27
N SER A 178 0.52 -2.18 0.78
CA SER A 178 1.81 -2.85 0.91
C SER A 178 1.64 -4.16 1.67
N SER A 179 2.13 -5.24 1.14
CA SER A 179 1.99 -6.55 1.76
C SER A 179 3.16 -7.46 1.41
N LYS A 180 3.48 -8.40 2.28
CA LYS A 180 4.37 -9.52 1.94
C LYS A 180 3.65 -10.60 1.12
N TYR A 181 2.32 -10.55 1.10
CA TYR A 181 1.47 -11.47 0.35
C TYR A 181 0.91 -10.75 -0.87
N GLN A 182 1.03 -11.38 -2.04
CA GLN A 182 0.63 -10.80 -3.33
C GLN A 182 -0.60 -11.50 -3.93
N GLN A 183 -1.24 -12.40 -3.17
CA GLN A 183 -2.49 -13.03 -3.58
C GLN A 183 -3.58 -11.97 -3.73
N SER A 184 -4.29 -12.03 -4.87
CA SER A 184 -5.32 -11.06 -5.24
C SER A 184 -6.40 -10.92 -4.17
N ALA A 185 -6.88 -12.02 -3.60
CA ALA A 185 -7.86 -11.98 -2.52
C ALA A 185 -7.35 -11.28 -1.24
N ARG A 186 -6.06 -11.42 -0.91
CA ARG A 186 -5.48 -10.75 0.24
C ARG A 186 -5.39 -9.24 0.04
N LEU A 187 -5.02 -8.82 -1.16
CA LEU A 187 -4.96 -7.40 -1.52
C LEU A 187 -6.37 -6.80 -1.66
N ALA A 188 -7.33 -7.59 -2.16
CA ALA A 188 -8.74 -7.19 -2.19
C ALA A 188 -9.27 -6.92 -0.77
N PHE A 189 -8.97 -7.80 0.20
CA PHE A 189 -9.36 -7.58 1.59
C PHE A 189 -8.71 -6.31 2.17
N ASN A 190 -7.41 -6.11 1.95
CA ASN A 190 -6.73 -4.91 2.42
C ASN A 190 -7.36 -3.66 1.79
N LEU A 191 -7.63 -3.66 0.47
CA LEU A 191 -8.28 -2.53 -0.20
C LEU A 191 -9.70 -2.26 0.33
N ALA A 192 -10.50 -3.31 0.52
CA ALA A 192 -11.85 -3.19 1.07
C ALA A 192 -11.84 -2.65 2.51
N HIS A 193 -10.82 -2.99 3.32
CA HIS A 193 -10.61 -2.45 4.66
C HIS A 193 -10.32 -0.94 4.63
N GLU A 194 -9.41 -0.51 3.74
CA GLU A 194 -9.12 0.92 3.56
C GLU A 194 -10.34 1.70 3.05
N LEU A 195 -11.14 1.09 2.17
CA LEU A 195 -12.43 1.67 1.75
C LEU A 195 -13.40 1.81 2.94
N GLY A 196 -13.39 0.87 3.87
CA GLY A 196 -14.15 0.96 5.13
C GLY A 196 -13.76 2.20 5.94
N HIS A 197 -12.46 2.47 6.09
CA HIS A 197 -11.99 3.68 6.76
C HIS A 197 -12.44 4.98 6.06
N LEU A 198 -12.44 5.00 4.72
CA LEU A 198 -12.95 6.14 3.96
C LEU A 198 -14.47 6.31 4.08
N ALA A 199 -15.23 5.24 3.88
CA ALA A 199 -16.69 5.24 3.90
C ALA A 199 -17.27 5.64 5.27
N LEU A 200 -16.65 5.16 6.34
CA LEU A 200 -17.04 5.43 7.72
C LEU A 200 -16.46 6.74 8.28
N ALA A 201 -15.69 7.45 7.46
CA ALA A 201 -15.05 8.71 7.81
C ALA A 201 -14.13 8.64 9.05
N HIS A 202 -13.39 7.54 9.20
CA HIS A 202 -12.38 7.40 10.26
C HIS A 202 -11.22 8.38 10.08
N LEU A 203 -11.04 8.89 8.85
CA LEU A 203 -10.12 9.95 8.52
C LEU A 203 -10.73 10.88 7.47
N ASN A 204 -10.85 12.17 7.79
CA ASN A 204 -11.40 13.17 6.89
C ASN A 204 -10.31 14.03 6.19
N ASN A 205 -9.08 14.00 6.72
CA ASN A 205 -7.92 14.68 6.13
C ASN A 205 -6.62 14.12 6.73
N GLY A 206 -5.49 14.35 6.05
CA GLY A 206 -4.17 13.90 6.53
C GLY A 206 -3.83 12.48 6.07
N VAL A 207 -3.20 11.71 6.95
CA VAL A 207 -2.73 10.34 6.66
C VAL A 207 -3.19 9.38 7.75
N LEU A 208 -3.74 8.24 7.33
CA LEU A 208 -3.99 7.07 8.18
C LEU A 208 -3.04 5.97 7.72
N VAL A 209 -2.40 5.27 8.65
CA VAL A 209 -1.48 4.16 8.38
C VAL A 209 -1.87 2.97 9.23
N ASP A 210 -2.25 1.87 8.58
CA ASP A 210 -2.55 0.60 9.22
C ASP A 210 -1.35 -0.35 9.11
N GLU A 211 -0.65 -0.53 10.23
CA GLU A 211 0.56 -1.36 10.26
C GLU A 211 0.27 -2.84 9.98
N GLU A 212 -0.81 -3.36 10.50
CA GLU A 212 -1.26 -4.73 10.28
C GLU A 212 -2.76 -4.83 10.58
N ILE A 213 -3.53 -5.40 9.66
CA ILE A 213 -4.96 -5.65 9.87
C ILE A 213 -5.11 -6.88 10.77
N THR A 214 -5.56 -6.66 11.99
CA THR A 214 -5.67 -7.68 13.04
C THR A 214 -7.01 -7.61 13.77
N PHE A 215 -7.25 -8.58 14.67
CA PHE A 215 -8.36 -8.53 15.64
C PHE A 215 -8.05 -7.53 16.77
N ASP A 216 -8.00 -6.24 16.45
CA ASP A 216 -7.79 -5.25 17.49
C ASP A 216 -9.05 -4.94 18.28
N ASN A 217 -8.85 -4.39 19.47
CA ASN A 217 -9.93 -3.84 20.29
C ASN A 217 -10.31 -2.42 19.85
N ASP A 218 -9.61 -1.83 18.91
CA ASP A 218 -9.95 -0.53 18.33
C ASP A 218 -11.30 -0.64 17.58
N ARG A 219 -12.21 0.27 17.90
CA ARG A 219 -13.54 0.29 17.32
C ARG A 219 -13.52 0.54 15.82
N GLU A 220 -12.68 1.48 15.36
CA GLU A 220 -12.59 1.85 13.95
C GLU A 220 -12.05 0.68 13.11
N GLU A 221 -11.09 -0.11 13.66
CA GLU A 221 -10.57 -1.32 13.01
C GLU A 221 -11.63 -2.41 12.87
N LYS A 222 -12.45 -2.60 13.92
CA LYS A 222 -13.56 -3.55 13.85
C LYS A 222 -14.59 -3.15 12.82
N GLU A 223 -14.95 -1.87 12.78
CA GLU A 223 -15.89 -1.32 11.81
C GLU A 223 -15.35 -1.47 10.37
N ALA A 224 -14.06 -1.20 10.13
CA ALA A 224 -13.43 -1.37 8.82
C ALA A 224 -13.33 -2.87 8.41
N ASN A 225 -12.99 -3.76 9.34
CA ASN A 225 -12.98 -5.21 9.09
C ASN A 225 -14.38 -5.75 8.76
N GLN A 226 -15.42 -5.31 9.49
CA GLN A 226 -16.80 -5.68 9.20
C GLN A 226 -17.23 -5.17 7.84
N PHE A 227 -16.93 -3.90 7.53
CA PHE A 227 -17.21 -3.31 6.23
C PHE A 227 -16.55 -4.09 5.10
N ALA A 228 -15.27 -4.45 5.23
CA ALA A 228 -14.56 -5.26 4.24
C ALA A 228 -15.20 -6.65 4.05
N THR A 229 -15.60 -7.29 5.13
CA THR A 229 -16.27 -8.59 5.08
C THR A 229 -17.62 -8.49 4.35
N GLU A 230 -18.46 -7.52 4.69
CA GLU A 230 -19.75 -7.29 4.04
C GLU A 230 -19.58 -6.91 2.56
N LEU A 231 -18.59 -6.10 2.22
CA LEU A 231 -18.29 -5.72 0.84
C LEU A 231 -17.89 -6.93 -0.01
N LEU A 232 -17.00 -7.80 0.50
CA LEU A 232 -16.48 -8.95 -0.25
C LEU A 232 -17.43 -10.15 -0.26
N LEU A 233 -18.15 -10.39 0.83
CA LEU A 233 -18.90 -11.63 1.06
C LEU A 233 -20.43 -11.43 1.15
N GLY A 234 -20.91 -10.18 1.15
CA GLY A 234 -22.33 -9.89 1.35
C GLY A 234 -22.77 -10.24 2.77
N ASP A 235 -23.89 -10.97 2.88
CA ASP A 235 -24.47 -11.36 4.19
C ASP A 235 -23.73 -12.52 4.88
N CYS A 236 -22.65 -13.01 4.27
CA CYS A 236 -21.94 -14.19 4.75
C CYS A 236 -20.79 -13.82 5.70
N ASP A 237 -21.05 -13.75 6.99
CA ASP A 237 -20.00 -13.47 7.99
C ASP A 237 -19.06 -14.68 8.18
N ASN A 238 -19.58 -15.86 8.49
CA ASN A 238 -18.83 -17.12 8.60
C ASN A 238 -19.32 -18.14 7.57
N CYS A 239 -18.85 -18.00 6.35
CA CYS A 239 -19.40 -18.68 5.17
C CYS A 239 -19.33 -20.21 5.22
N LEU A 240 -18.35 -20.77 5.86
CA LEU A 240 -18.15 -22.22 5.93
C LEU A 240 -18.43 -22.81 7.32
N GLY A 241 -18.76 -21.96 8.31
CA GLY A 241 -19.00 -22.35 9.69
C GLY A 241 -17.82 -23.12 10.29
N ASP A 242 -18.11 -24.05 11.19
CA ASP A 242 -17.12 -24.88 11.90
C ASP A 242 -16.66 -26.11 11.09
N ARG A 243 -16.88 -26.14 9.78
CA ARG A 243 -16.47 -27.24 8.90
C ARG A 243 -14.95 -27.41 8.97
N LYS A 244 -14.49 -28.68 9.05
CA LYS A 244 -13.07 -29.00 9.12
C LYS A 244 -12.58 -29.56 7.79
N PHE A 245 -11.44 -29.04 7.34
CA PHE A 245 -10.75 -29.52 6.14
C PHE A 245 -9.42 -30.15 6.53
N PRO A 246 -9.16 -31.40 6.10
CA PRO A 246 -7.96 -32.13 6.49
C PRO A 246 -6.68 -31.59 5.83
N ASN A 247 -6.80 -30.99 4.65
CA ASN A 247 -5.69 -30.43 3.88
C ASN A 247 -6.17 -29.40 2.85
N THR A 248 -5.22 -28.75 2.19
CA THR A 248 -5.45 -27.71 1.17
C THR A 248 -6.22 -28.20 -0.04
N GLU A 249 -5.95 -29.43 -0.50
CA GLU A 249 -6.62 -30.02 -1.67
C GLU A 249 -8.12 -30.18 -1.42
N LYS A 250 -8.50 -30.84 -0.32
CA LYS A 250 -9.91 -31.01 0.04
C LYS A 250 -10.61 -29.69 0.29
N PHE A 251 -9.92 -28.73 0.84
CA PHE A 251 -10.46 -27.40 1.06
C PHE A 251 -10.69 -26.66 -0.26
N SER A 252 -9.70 -26.62 -1.15
CA SER A 252 -9.85 -25.95 -2.45
C SER A 252 -10.94 -26.57 -3.30
N ILE A 253 -11.00 -27.90 -3.39
CA ILE A 253 -12.03 -28.62 -4.13
C ILE A 253 -13.43 -28.29 -3.58
N TYR A 254 -13.59 -28.34 -2.24
CA TYR A 254 -14.89 -28.05 -1.64
C TYR A 254 -15.38 -26.62 -1.97
N VAL A 255 -14.51 -25.61 -1.88
CA VAL A 255 -14.92 -24.24 -2.17
C VAL A 255 -15.22 -24.07 -3.66
N GLN A 256 -14.40 -24.65 -4.55
CA GLN A 256 -14.61 -24.55 -6.00
C GLN A 256 -15.89 -25.26 -6.46
N GLU A 257 -16.13 -26.47 -6.00
CA GLU A 257 -17.21 -27.30 -6.53
C GLU A 257 -18.55 -27.10 -5.84
N HIS A 258 -18.51 -26.79 -4.52
CA HIS A 258 -19.74 -26.75 -3.72
C HIS A 258 -20.15 -25.36 -3.28
N PHE A 259 -19.21 -24.45 -3.01
CA PHE A 259 -19.58 -23.12 -2.52
C PHE A 259 -19.83 -22.15 -3.67
N ILE A 260 -18.89 -22.00 -4.58
CA ILE A 260 -18.96 -21.00 -5.66
C ILE A 260 -20.14 -21.25 -6.62
N SER A 261 -20.55 -22.51 -6.82
CA SER A 261 -21.74 -22.83 -7.62
C SER A 261 -23.04 -22.18 -7.10
N HIS A 262 -23.11 -21.87 -5.79
CA HIS A 262 -24.26 -21.23 -5.14
C HIS A 262 -24.02 -19.74 -4.87
N HIS A 263 -22.78 -19.29 -4.90
CA HIS A 263 -22.35 -17.90 -4.62
C HIS A 263 -21.36 -17.41 -5.69
N PRO A 264 -21.77 -17.29 -6.97
CA PRO A 264 -20.89 -16.93 -8.07
C PRO A 264 -20.39 -15.46 -7.99
N ASP A 265 -21.05 -14.65 -7.19
CA ASP A 265 -20.77 -13.23 -6.91
C ASP A 265 -19.66 -13.01 -5.86
N ILE A 266 -19.13 -14.12 -5.27
CA ILE A 266 -18.09 -14.07 -4.24
C ILE A 266 -16.78 -14.63 -4.82
N ASP A 267 -15.65 -13.99 -4.49
CA ASP A 267 -14.34 -14.50 -4.84
C ASP A 267 -13.95 -15.70 -3.96
N ILE A 268 -13.46 -16.77 -4.60
CA ILE A 268 -13.05 -18.01 -3.91
C ILE A 268 -11.98 -17.76 -2.83
N GLY A 269 -11.04 -16.85 -3.10
CA GLY A 269 -9.97 -16.51 -2.17
C GLY A 269 -10.50 -15.76 -0.96
N ALA A 270 -11.53 -14.93 -1.13
CA ALA A 270 -12.19 -14.23 -0.02
C ALA A 270 -12.85 -15.22 0.96
N ILE A 271 -13.51 -16.28 0.44
CA ILE A 271 -14.07 -17.36 1.27
C ILE A 271 -12.99 -18.09 2.07
N ILE A 272 -11.87 -18.39 1.43
CA ILE A 272 -10.76 -19.10 2.07
C ILE A 272 -10.14 -18.25 3.19
N LEU A 273 -9.98 -16.95 2.97
CA LEU A 273 -9.49 -16.02 3.99
C LEU A 273 -10.47 -15.88 5.14
N ASN A 274 -11.77 -15.74 4.85
CA ASN A 274 -12.82 -15.67 5.86
C ASN A 274 -12.83 -16.91 6.77
N TYR A 275 -12.75 -18.10 6.17
CA TYR A 275 -12.64 -19.35 6.94
C TYR A 275 -11.39 -19.38 7.84
N GLY A 276 -10.22 -18.98 7.30
CA GLY A 276 -8.99 -18.91 8.06
C GLY A 276 -9.06 -17.95 9.24
N TRP A 277 -9.79 -16.83 9.06
CA TRP A 277 -10.01 -15.82 10.07
C TRP A 277 -10.91 -16.32 11.20
N HIS A 278 -12.11 -16.81 10.90
CA HIS A 278 -13.08 -17.25 11.89
C HIS A 278 -12.66 -18.48 12.69
N ASN A 279 -11.92 -19.40 12.05
CA ASN A 279 -11.51 -20.66 12.66
C ASN A 279 -10.06 -20.67 13.19
N ASN A 280 -9.34 -19.54 13.10
CA ASN A 280 -7.90 -19.45 13.41
C ASN A 280 -7.01 -20.41 12.60
N TYR A 281 -7.44 -20.77 11.38
CA TYR A 281 -6.70 -21.67 10.48
C TYR A 281 -5.94 -20.91 9.39
N PHE A 282 -5.26 -19.81 9.76
CA PHE A 282 -4.54 -18.96 8.81
C PHE A 282 -3.50 -19.71 7.97
N ALA A 283 -2.77 -20.65 8.57
CA ALA A 283 -1.77 -21.44 7.84
C ALA A 283 -2.41 -22.28 6.74
N LEU A 284 -3.55 -22.92 7.02
CA LEU A 284 -4.31 -23.69 6.04
C LEU A 284 -4.88 -22.77 4.92
N ALA A 285 -5.48 -21.65 5.31
CA ALA A 285 -6.03 -20.68 4.35
C ALA A 285 -4.95 -20.16 3.39
N MET A 286 -3.82 -19.68 3.92
CA MET A 286 -2.72 -19.18 3.10
C MET A 286 -2.08 -20.26 2.22
N ALA A 287 -1.97 -21.50 2.71
CA ALA A 287 -1.48 -22.61 1.92
C ALA A 287 -2.47 -22.96 0.79
N THR A 288 -3.78 -22.90 1.04
CA THR A 288 -4.81 -23.14 0.03
C THR A 288 -4.83 -22.03 -1.03
N LEU A 289 -4.70 -20.77 -0.63
CA LEU A 289 -4.55 -19.66 -1.58
C LEU A 289 -3.33 -19.85 -2.49
N LYS A 290 -2.21 -20.34 -1.95
CA LYS A 290 -1.02 -20.62 -2.75
C LYS A 290 -1.23 -21.76 -3.76
N VAL A 291 -2.10 -22.71 -3.46
CA VAL A 291 -2.47 -23.76 -4.43
C VAL A 291 -3.34 -23.19 -5.56
N LEU A 292 -4.26 -22.28 -5.23
CA LEU A 292 -5.16 -21.66 -6.22
C LEU A 292 -4.44 -20.59 -7.07
N GLU A 293 -3.53 -19.84 -6.47
CA GLU A 293 -2.77 -18.76 -7.08
C GLU A 293 -1.27 -18.99 -6.83
N PRO A 294 -0.64 -19.95 -7.55
CA PRO A 294 0.76 -20.32 -7.30
C PRO A 294 1.77 -19.22 -7.69
N ASN A 295 1.39 -18.35 -8.63
CA ASN A 295 2.16 -17.19 -9.06
C ASN A 295 1.35 -15.91 -8.81
N PRO A 296 1.23 -15.47 -7.55
CA PRO A 296 0.41 -14.33 -7.22
C PRO A 296 1.01 -13.04 -7.81
N ASN A 297 0.16 -12.23 -8.42
CA ASN A 297 0.54 -10.99 -9.11
C ASN A 297 -0.38 -9.80 -8.80
N GLY A 298 -1.13 -9.87 -7.70
CA GLY A 298 -2.07 -8.81 -7.33
C GLY A 298 -1.41 -7.42 -7.20
N ASN A 299 -0.15 -7.36 -6.76
CA ASN A 299 0.64 -6.14 -6.75
C ASN A 299 0.84 -5.56 -8.17
N LYS A 300 1.10 -6.41 -9.16
CA LYS A 300 1.24 -6.00 -10.57
C LYS A 300 -0.09 -5.51 -11.13
N ILE A 301 -1.18 -6.21 -10.85
CA ILE A 301 -2.52 -5.80 -11.26
C ILE A 301 -2.80 -4.38 -10.77
N ILE A 302 -2.52 -4.06 -9.50
CA ILE A 302 -2.73 -2.72 -8.94
C ILE A 302 -1.87 -1.69 -9.67
N ASN A 303 -0.58 -1.97 -9.87
CA ASN A 303 0.34 -1.02 -10.47
C ASN A 303 0.12 -0.84 -11.99
N GLU A 304 -0.25 -1.88 -12.72
CA GLU A 304 -0.66 -1.79 -14.12
C GLU A 304 -1.94 -0.94 -14.27
N TYR A 305 -2.90 -1.12 -13.35
CA TYR A 305 -4.11 -0.29 -13.31
C TYR A 305 -3.76 1.18 -13.10
N LEU A 306 -2.89 1.47 -12.13
CA LEU A 306 -2.40 2.82 -11.85
C LEU A 306 -1.64 3.40 -13.04
N ALA A 307 -0.69 2.65 -13.63
CA ALA A 307 0.13 3.11 -14.74
C ALA A 307 -0.72 3.56 -15.95
N ASN A 308 -1.85 2.87 -16.21
CA ASN A 308 -2.79 3.22 -17.26
C ASN A 308 -3.64 4.47 -16.95
N LYS A 309 -3.65 4.94 -15.70
CA LYS A 309 -4.41 6.13 -15.25
C LYS A 309 -3.53 7.36 -15.06
N LEU A 310 -2.20 7.17 -14.99
CA LEU A 310 -1.26 8.28 -14.86
C LEU A 310 -1.14 9.05 -16.16
N ASP A 311 -1.19 10.37 -16.05
CA ASP A 311 -0.74 11.30 -17.08
C ASP A 311 0.78 11.45 -16.96
N TRP A 312 1.50 10.66 -17.74
CA TRP A 312 2.96 10.59 -17.71
C TRP A 312 3.64 11.88 -18.18
N ASP A 313 2.97 12.69 -19.00
CA ASP A 313 3.50 13.97 -19.50
C ASP A 313 3.61 15.04 -18.39
N LYS A 314 3.02 14.80 -17.22
CA LYS A 314 3.16 15.68 -16.04
C LYS A 314 4.47 15.54 -15.29
N PHE A 315 5.30 14.55 -15.64
CA PHE A 315 6.51 14.24 -14.91
C PHE A 315 7.77 14.65 -15.67
N ASP A 316 8.77 15.16 -14.94
CA ASP A 316 10.12 15.28 -15.44
C ASP A 316 10.77 13.89 -15.63
N ASP A 317 11.83 13.81 -16.44
CA ASP A 317 12.48 12.55 -16.84
C ASP A 317 12.90 11.71 -15.62
N GLU A 318 13.40 12.34 -14.55
CA GLU A 318 13.83 11.64 -13.33
C GLU A 318 12.65 11.10 -12.52
N THR A 319 11.55 11.82 -12.48
CA THR A 319 10.32 11.36 -11.80
C THR A 319 9.65 10.26 -12.61
N TYR A 320 9.66 10.37 -13.93
CA TYR A 320 9.17 9.34 -14.85
C TYR A 320 9.95 8.03 -14.63
N GLU A 321 11.28 8.07 -14.69
CA GLU A 321 12.16 6.90 -14.43
C GLU A 321 11.91 6.29 -13.04
N TYR A 322 11.75 7.13 -12.02
CA TYR A 322 11.45 6.66 -10.68
C TYR A 322 10.10 5.92 -10.62
N LEU A 323 9.06 6.46 -11.25
CA LEU A 323 7.73 5.84 -11.29
C LEU A 323 7.71 4.54 -12.08
N GLU A 324 8.32 4.48 -13.29
CA GLU A 324 8.45 3.22 -14.04
C GLU A 324 9.04 2.11 -13.18
N LYS A 325 10.13 2.43 -12.50
CA LYS A 325 10.83 1.48 -11.62
C LYS A 325 9.98 1.04 -10.44
N VAL A 326 9.26 1.97 -9.80
CA VAL A 326 8.41 1.65 -8.63
C VAL A 326 7.19 0.84 -9.04
N LEU A 327 6.58 1.16 -10.17
CA LEU A 327 5.43 0.46 -10.70
C LEU A 327 5.80 -0.90 -11.32
N GLY A 328 7.04 -1.03 -11.80
CA GLY A 328 7.51 -2.24 -12.47
C GLY A 328 6.95 -2.40 -13.88
N VAL A 329 6.72 -1.29 -14.57
CA VAL A 329 6.21 -1.19 -15.95
C VAL A 329 7.29 -0.76 -16.92
#